data_ea1ffc2e3e51e6ee07d40222b5dbb520
#
_entry.id   ea1ffc2e3e51e6ee07d40222b5dbb520
#
_cell.length_a   1.000
_cell.length_b   1.000
_cell.length_c   1.000
_cell.angle_alpha   90.00
_cell.angle_beta   90.00
_cell.angle_gamma   90.00
#
_symmetry.space_group_name_H-M   'P 1'
#
loop_
_entity.id
_entity.type
_entity.pdbx_description
1 polymer ?
#
loop_
_entity_poly.entity_id
_entity_poly.type
_entity_poly.pdbx_seq_one_letter_code
_entity_poly.pdbx_strand_id
1 'polypeptide(L)'
;MTVYKKLTIGLLLLLGNICYAQSDSTWNQKPKIKFSGFLDVFYAYDFNQPQTDFRQTFFYNHNRHNEFNLNLGILKASIEHTKYRANLAMQAGTYSNDNYAAEPGLLKNVFEANVGISLNKKNNLWLDAGIFSSPIGFESAISIDNWTL
;
A
#
# COMPACT_ATOMS: atom_id res chain seq x y z
N MET A 1 23.74 -33.91 11.08
CA MET A 1 24.75 -32.82 11.07
C MET A 1 25.24 -32.41 9.67
N THR A 2 25.09 -33.22 8.63
CA THR A 2 25.62 -32.98 7.26
C THR A 2 24.72 -32.11 6.38
N VAL A 3 23.40 -32.16 6.55
CA VAL A 3 22.42 -31.42 5.70
C VAL A 3 22.45 -29.92 6.00
N TYR A 4 22.53 -29.53 7.27
CA TYR A 4 22.59 -28.11 7.67
C TYR A 4 23.86 -27.41 7.18
N LYS A 5 25.00 -28.12 7.16
CA LYS A 5 26.25 -27.57 6.62
C LYS A 5 26.15 -27.31 5.11
N LYS A 6 25.47 -28.18 4.35
CA LYS A 6 25.26 -27.96 2.91
C LYS A 6 24.31 -26.82 2.62
N LEU A 7 23.26 -26.64 3.46
CA LEU A 7 22.31 -25.51 3.35
C LEU A 7 22.99 -24.18 3.65
N THR A 8 23.83 -24.13 4.69
CA THR A 8 24.58 -22.91 5.09
C THR A 8 25.59 -22.51 4.02
N ILE A 9 26.27 -23.47 3.41
CA ILE A 9 27.22 -23.21 2.31
C ILE A 9 26.48 -22.71 1.07
N GLY A 10 25.31 -23.28 0.74
CA GLY A 10 24.47 -22.80 -0.36
C GLY A 10 23.97 -21.38 -0.17
N LEU A 11 23.59 -21.02 1.05
CA LEU A 11 23.13 -19.67 1.40
C LEU A 11 24.29 -18.65 1.36
N LEU A 12 25.48 -19.03 1.82
CA LEU A 12 26.69 -18.20 1.74
C LEU A 12 27.16 -17.96 0.28
N LEU A 13 27.03 -18.95 -0.59
CA LEU A 13 27.35 -18.81 -2.02
C LEU A 13 26.34 -17.92 -2.76
N LEU A 14 25.07 -17.89 -2.35
CA LEU A 14 24.06 -16.97 -2.86
C LEU A 14 24.34 -15.52 -2.43
N LEU A 15 24.78 -15.30 -1.20
CA LEU A 15 25.14 -13.97 -0.68
C LEU A 15 26.41 -13.42 -1.35
N GLY A 16 27.36 -14.24 -1.71
CA GLY A 16 28.61 -13.84 -2.38
C GLY A 16 28.41 -13.22 -3.77
N ASN A 17 27.34 -13.56 -4.49
CA ASN A 17 27.06 -13.00 -5.81
C ASN A 17 26.42 -11.60 -5.77
N ILE A 18 25.93 -11.16 -4.61
CA ILE A 18 25.31 -9.83 -4.44
C ILE A 18 26.38 -8.71 -4.48
N CYS A 19 27.64 -9.01 -4.11
CA CYS A 19 28.72 -8.01 -4.07
C CYS A 19 29.23 -7.57 -5.46
N TYR A 20 29.00 -8.29 -6.52
CA TYR A 20 29.48 -7.91 -7.87
C TYR A 20 28.53 -6.98 -8.65
N ALA A 21 27.36 -6.66 -8.11
CA ALA A 21 26.34 -5.80 -8.78
C ALA A 21 26.62 -4.29 -8.62
N GLN A 22 27.64 -3.87 -7.86
CA GLN A 22 27.76 -2.47 -7.38
C GLN A 22 28.59 -1.53 -8.27
N SER A 23 28.98 -1.90 -9.48
CA SER A 23 29.72 -0.96 -10.36
C SER A 23 28.84 -0.13 -11.30
N ASP A 24 27.52 -0.15 -11.13
CA ASP A 24 26.59 0.65 -11.93
C ASP A 24 26.46 2.07 -11.32
N SER A 25 26.96 3.08 -12.02
CA SER A 25 26.94 4.49 -11.61
C SER A 25 25.53 5.01 -11.32
N THR A 26 24.48 4.32 -11.76
CA THR A 26 23.08 4.67 -11.48
C THR A 26 22.71 4.56 -10.01
N TRP A 27 23.41 3.74 -9.21
CA TRP A 27 23.18 3.65 -7.75
C TRP A 27 23.51 4.94 -6.99
N ASN A 28 24.36 5.79 -7.56
CA ASN A 28 24.78 7.07 -6.96
C ASN A 28 23.82 8.24 -7.24
N GLN A 29 22.76 8.00 -8.03
CA GLN A 29 21.74 9.02 -8.27
C GLN A 29 20.96 9.31 -7.01
N LYS A 30 20.59 10.55 -6.80
CA LYS A 30 19.75 10.93 -5.66
C LYS A 30 18.30 10.46 -5.92
N PRO A 31 17.67 9.79 -4.95
CA PRO A 31 16.25 9.42 -5.07
C PRO A 31 15.37 10.67 -5.06
N LYS A 32 14.22 10.57 -5.70
CA LYS A 32 13.14 11.53 -5.55
C LYS A 32 12.25 11.11 -4.38
N ILE A 33 12.04 12.02 -3.44
CA ILE A 33 11.09 11.83 -2.34
C ILE A 33 9.85 12.64 -2.67
N LYS A 34 8.68 12.01 -2.61
CA LYS A 34 7.38 12.62 -2.86
C LYS A 34 6.48 12.41 -1.66
N PHE A 35 5.72 13.45 -1.32
CA PHE A 35 4.64 13.38 -0.36
C PHE A 35 3.33 13.68 -1.09
N SER A 36 2.30 12.92 -0.79
CA SER A 36 0.96 13.11 -1.32
C SER A 36 -0.07 12.80 -0.25
N GLY A 37 -1.28 13.34 -0.44
CA GLY A 37 -2.40 13.09 0.43
C GLY A 37 -3.70 13.02 -0.35
N PHE A 38 -4.66 12.31 0.20
CA PHE A 38 -6.02 12.21 -0.29
C PHE A 38 -6.98 12.37 0.88
N LEU A 39 -8.07 13.07 0.66
CA LEU A 39 -9.09 13.31 1.69
C LEU A 39 -10.47 13.19 1.05
N ASP A 40 -11.25 12.25 1.53
CA ASP A 40 -12.62 11.99 1.12
C ASP A 40 -13.54 12.20 2.31
N VAL A 41 -14.23 13.34 2.32
CA VAL A 41 -15.20 13.73 3.34
C VAL A 41 -16.58 13.75 2.71
N PHE A 42 -17.57 13.22 3.39
CA PHE A 42 -18.92 13.12 2.84
C PHE A 42 -20.00 13.45 3.88
N TYR A 43 -21.19 13.74 3.35
CA TYR A 43 -22.45 13.71 4.06
C TYR A 43 -23.44 12.94 3.18
N ALA A 44 -24.12 11.96 3.75
CA ALA A 44 -25.15 11.20 3.06
C ALA A 44 -26.44 11.12 3.89
N TYR A 45 -27.57 11.36 3.25
CA TYR A 45 -28.88 11.17 3.85
C TYR A 45 -29.61 10.02 3.16
N ASP A 46 -29.96 8.99 3.93
CA ASP A 46 -30.75 7.88 3.46
C ASP A 46 -32.23 8.12 3.77
N PHE A 47 -33.04 8.25 2.74
CA PHE A 47 -34.49 8.52 2.89
C PHE A 47 -35.27 7.37 3.52
N ASN A 48 -34.70 6.17 3.60
CA ASN A 48 -35.27 5.04 4.35
C ASN A 48 -35.15 5.22 5.87
N GLN A 49 -34.45 6.25 6.32
CA GLN A 49 -34.26 6.60 7.74
C GLN A 49 -33.86 5.38 8.59
N PRO A 50 -32.68 4.78 8.35
CA PRO A 50 -32.23 3.65 9.15
C PRO A 50 -32.17 4.04 10.63
N GLN A 51 -32.51 3.11 11.52
CA GLN A 51 -32.48 3.34 12.97
C GLN A 51 -31.05 3.44 13.54
N THR A 52 -30.05 3.08 12.73
CA THR A 52 -28.63 3.18 13.05
C THR A 52 -28.00 4.26 12.19
N ASP A 53 -26.82 4.74 12.58
CA ASP A 53 -26.05 5.70 11.79
C ASP A 53 -25.44 5.07 10.52
N PHE A 54 -25.78 3.80 10.24
CA PHE A 54 -25.30 3.07 9.08
C PHE A 54 -26.38 2.97 8.01
N ARG A 55 -25.96 3.19 6.76
CA ARG A 55 -26.72 2.88 5.56
C ARG A 55 -26.74 1.37 5.34
N GLN A 56 -27.02 0.93 4.12
CA GLN A 56 -27.06 -0.51 3.79
C GLN A 56 -25.70 -1.19 4.05
N THR A 57 -25.73 -2.41 4.58
CA THR A 57 -24.54 -3.16 5.04
C THR A 57 -23.57 -3.55 3.90
N PHE A 58 -23.99 -3.44 2.64
CA PHE A 58 -23.14 -3.73 1.49
C PHE A 58 -22.34 -2.53 0.99
N PHE A 59 -22.53 -1.33 1.56
CA PHE A 59 -21.71 -0.17 1.23
C PHE A 59 -20.36 -0.25 1.92
N TYR A 60 -19.29 -0.31 1.16
CA TYR A 60 -17.92 -0.24 1.66
C TYR A 60 -17.44 1.20 1.85
N ASN A 61 -17.94 2.12 1.02
CA ASN A 61 -17.67 3.55 1.09
C ASN A 61 -18.92 4.31 1.48
N HIS A 62 -18.75 5.47 2.13
CA HIS A 62 -19.83 6.43 2.43
C HIS A 62 -21.01 5.77 3.16
N ASN A 63 -20.71 4.90 4.12
CA ASN A 63 -21.69 4.03 4.78
C ASN A 63 -22.40 4.67 5.97
N ARG A 64 -22.14 5.95 6.29
CA ARG A 64 -22.79 6.68 7.38
C ARG A 64 -24.03 7.43 6.87
N HIS A 65 -25.03 7.55 7.76
CA HIS A 65 -26.29 8.23 7.53
C HIS A 65 -26.38 9.50 8.39
N ASN A 66 -26.79 10.60 7.77
CA ASN A 66 -27.14 11.87 8.43
C ASN A 66 -26.02 12.47 9.31
N GLU A 67 -24.77 12.24 8.97
CA GLU A 67 -23.62 12.86 9.63
C GLU A 67 -22.53 13.25 8.62
N PHE A 68 -21.75 14.28 8.95
CA PHE A 68 -20.50 14.55 8.24
C PHE A 68 -19.44 13.58 8.71
N ASN A 69 -18.79 12.91 7.78
CA ASN A 69 -17.81 11.89 8.13
C ASN A 69 -16.61 11.89 7.19
N LEU A 70 -15.46 11.46 7.71
CA LEU A 70 -14.27 11.16 6.93
C LEU A 70 -14.39 9.72 6.43
N ASN A 71 -14.63 9.53 5.13
CA ASN A 71 -14.61 8.20 4.53
C ASN A 71 -13.19 7.65 4.50
N LEU A 72 -12.26 8.38 3.87
CA LEU A 72 -10.88 7.95 3.71
C LEU A 72 -9.93 9.14 3.66
N GLY A 73 -9.00 9.19 4.60
CA GLY A 73 -7.85 10.08 4.57
C GLY A 73 -6.58 9.27 4.38
N ILE A 74 -5.71 9.66 3.43
CA ILE A 74 -4.42 9.00 3.17
C ILE A 74 -3.32 10.04 3.20
N LEU A 75 -2.21 9.70 3.87
CA LEU A 75 -0.93 10.39 3.76
C LEU A 75 0.12 9.40 3.26
N LYS A 76 0.77 9.74 2.15
CA LYS A 76 1.75 8.85 1.49
C LYS A 76 3.09 9.55 1.31
N ALA A 77 4.16 8.83 1.67
CA ALA A 77 5.53 9.14 1.33
C ALA A 77 6.05 8.08 0.35
N SER A 78 6.68 8.53 -0.74
CA SER A 78 7.26 7.64 -1.75
C SER A 78 8.71 8.01 -2.00
N ILE A 79 9.54 6.99 -2.19
CA ILE A 79 10.93 7.11 -2.63
C ILE A 79 11.02 6.47 -4.02
N GLU A 80 11.46 7.23 -4.99
CA GLU A 80 11.65 6.78 -6.37
C GLU A 80 13.11 6.93 -6.78
N HIS A 81 13.72 5.82 -7.16
CA HIS A 81 15.05 5.74 -7.71
C HIS A 81 15.05 4.75 -8.87
N THR A 82 15.99 4.85 -9.80
CA THR A 82 16.12 3.93 -10.95
C THR A 82 16.30 2.46 -10.54
N LYS A 83 16.88 2.22 -9.37
CA LYS A 83 17.22 0.88 -8.88
C LYS A 83 16.37 0.39 -7.74
N TYR A 84 15.72 1.28 -7.01
CA TYR A 84 14.86 0.93 -5.87
C TYR A 84 13.69 1.90 -5.75
N ARG A 85 12.66 1.46 -5.07
CA ARG A 85 11.48 2.25 -4.74
C ARG A 85 10.92 1.82 -3.40
N ALA A 86 10.26 2.73 -2.73
CA ALA A 86 9.57 2.44 -1.48
C ALA A 86 8.33 3.31 -1.36
N ASN A 87 7.28 2.78 -0.73
CA ASN A 87 6.07 3.51 -0.41
C ASN A 87 5.68 3.23 1.04
N LEU A 88 5.27 4.29 1.72
CA LEU A 88 4.60 4.21 3.00
C LEU A 88 3.37 5.11 2.94
N ALA A 89 2.18 4.54 3.12
CA ALA A 89 0.93 5.27 3.18
C ALA A 89 0.13 4.85 4.41
N MET A 90 -0.29 5.85 5.17
CA MET A 90 -1.16 5.68 6.32
C MET A 90 -2.56 6.13 5.96
N GLN A 91 -3.56 5.43 6.48
CA GLN A 91 -4.98 5.74 6.27
C GLN A 91 -5.73 5.93 7.58
N ALA A 92 -6.81 6.71 7.51
CA ALA A 92 -7.76 6.88 8.59
C ALA A 92 -9.15 7.16 8.00
N GLY A 93 -10.21 6.86 8.75
CA GLY A 93 -11.59 7.10 8.34
C GLY A 93 -12.50 5.89 8.55
N THR A 94 -13.77 6.04 8.18
CA THR A 94 -14.76 4.97 8.27
C THR A 94 -14.43 3.79 7.37
N TYR A 95 -13.87 4.07 6.18
CA TYR A 95 -13.41 3.01 5.28
C TYR A 95 -12.41 2.06 5.96
N SER A 96 -11.36 2.59 6.58
CA SER A 96 -10.36 1.75 7.25
C SER A 96 -10.92 1.05 8.49
N ASN A 97 -11.77 1.72 9.26
CA ASN A 97 -12.35 1.15 10.47
C ASN A 97 -13.32 -0.01 10.19
N ASP A 98 -14.12 0.10 9.15
CA ASP A 98 -15.19 -0.84 8.86
C ASP A 98 -14.71 -1.98 7.93
N ASN A 99 -13.86 -1.69 6.94
CA ASN A 99 -13.38 -2.71 6.00
C ASN A 99 -12.16 -3.49 6.49
N TYR A 100 -11.36 -2.92 7.39
CA TYR A 100 -10.19 -3.57 8.01
C TYR A 100 -10.46 -3.92 9.48
N ALA A 101 -11.72 -4.13 9.85
CA ALA A 101 -12.11 -4.41 11.24
C ALA A 101 -11.47 -5.68 11.83
N ALA A 102 -11.13 -6.66 10.98
CA ALA A 102 -10.45 -7.90 11.39
C ALA A 102 -8.95 -7.72 11.67
N GLU A 103 -8.35 -6.63 11.19
CA GLU A 103 -6.93 -6.36 11.41
C GLU A 103 -6.68 -5.80 12.81
N PRO A 104 -5.75 -6.39 13.58
CA PRO A 104 -5.50 -5.95 14.94
C PRO A 104 -4.71 -4.63 14.99
N GLY A 105 -5.06 -3.78 15.95
CA GLY A 105 -4.29 -2.61 16.32
C GLY A 105 -4.05 -1.61 15.18
N LEU A 106 -2.80 -1.21 15.01
CA LEU A 106 -2.41 -0.17 14.07
C LEU A 106 -2.34 -0.63 12.60
N LEU A 107 -2.33 -1.93 12.33
CA LEU A 107 -2.19 -2.44 10.95
C LEU A 107 -3.33 -2.01 10.04
N LYS A 108 -4.54 -1.86 10.56
CA LYS A 108 -5.67 -1.31 9.79
C LYS A 108 -5.45 0.12 9.28
N ASN A 109 -4.50 0.85 9.86
CA ASN A 109 -4.15 2.20 9.43
C ASN A 109 -3.01 2.23 8.42
N VAL A 110 -2.43 1.09 8.05
CA VAL A 110 -1.43 0.97 6.99
C VAL A 110 -2.14 0.68 5.68
N PHE A 111 -2.14 1.67 4.77
CA PHE A 111 -2.71 1.52 3.42
C PHE A 111 -1.71 0.88 2.46
N GLU A 112 -0.45 1.30 2.54
CA GLU A 112 0.68 0.79 1.76
C GLU A 112 1.95 0.80 2.60
N ALA A 113 2.74 -0.26 2.53
CA ALA A 113 4.09 -0.31 3.10
C ALA A 113 4.91 -1.31 2.31
N ASN A 114 5.62 -0.85 1.27
CA ASN A 114 6.36 -1.73 0.37
C ASN A 114 7.69 -1.15 -0.05
N VAL A 115 8.58 -2.05 -0.46
CA VAL A 115 9.86 -1.74 -1.05
C VAL A 115 10.06 -2.58 -2.29
N GLY A 116 10.75 -2.01 -3.28
CA GLY A 116 11.05 -2.69 -4.53
C GLY A 116 12.48 -2.46 -4.96
N ILE A 117 13.05 -3.46 -5.64
CA ILE A 117 14.38 -3.40 -6.23
C ILE A 117 14.33 -3.84 -7.69
N SER A 118 15.06 -3.13 -8.53
CA SER A 118 15.24 -3.52 -9.93
C SER A 118 16.20 -4.70 -10.05
N LEU A 119 15.77 -5.76 -10.73
CA LEU A 119 16.53 -6.99 -10.89
C LEU A 119 17.43 -6.99 -12.13
N ASN A 120 17.29 -6.01 -13.02
CA ASN A 120 18.08 -5.98 -14.25
C ASN A 120 18.61 -4.57 -14.59
N LYS A 121 19.59 -4.52 -15.50
CA LYS A 121 20.22 -3.27 -15.94
C LYS A 121 19.26 -2.34 -16.70
N LYS A 122 18.25 -2.88 -17.39
CA LYS A 122 17.24 -2.10 -18.13
C LYS A 122 16.17 -1.48 -17.24
N ASN A 123 16.11 -1.85 -15.95
CA ASN A 123 15.15 -1.40 -14.95
C ASN A 123 13.68 -1.63 -15.34
N ASN A 124 13.42 -2.75 -16.05
CA ASN A 124 12.08 -3.17 -16.45
C ASN A 124 11.60 -4.45 -15.77
N LEU A 125 12.43 -5.04 -14.91
CA LEU A 125 12.08 -6.19 -14.07
C LEU A 125 12.30 -5.80 -12.61
N TRP A 126 11.23 -5.87 -11.81
CA TRP A 126 11.20 -5.44 -10.42
C TRP A 126 10.76 -6.57 -9.51
N LEU A 127 11.31 -6.59 -8.31
CA LEU A 127 10.81 -7.38 -7.20
C LEU A 127 10.32 -6.42 -6.12
N ASP A 128 9.03 -6.47 -5.82
CA ASP A 128 8.40 -5.69 -4.76
C ASP A 128 7.95 -6.61 -3.63
N ALA A 129 8.10 -6.15 -2.39
CA ALA A 129 7.69 -6.86 -1.20
C ALA A 129 7.05 -5.90 -0.19
N GLY A 130 6.02 -6.37 0.51
CA GLY A 130 5.31 -5.60 1.53
C GLY A 130 3.80 -5.59 1.34
N ILE A 131 3.15 -4.54 1.84
CA ILE A 131 1.71 -4.29 1.74
C ILE A 131 1.47 -3.32 0.58
N PHE A 132 0.64 -3.71 -0.37
CA PHE A 132 0.24 -2.90 -1.52
C PHE A 132 -1.19 -3.21 -1.94
N SER A 133 -1.82 -2.27 -2.64
CA SER A 133 -3.18 -2.45 -3.16
C SER A 133 -3.27 -3.67 -4.06
N SER A 134 -4.40 -4.36 -4.03
CA SER A 134 -4.65 -5.50 -4.91
C SER A 134 -4.52 -5.07 -6.38
N PRO A 135 -3.78 -5.80 -7.22
CA PRO A 135 -3.75 -5.56 -8.66
C PRO A 135 -4.99 -6.13 -9.38
N ILE A 136 -5.92 -6.75 -8.64
CA ILE A 136 -7.11 -7.39 -9.18
C ILE A 136 -8.27 -6.41 -9.09
N GLY A 137 -8.93 -6.20 -10.24
CA GLY A 137 -10.06 -5.26 -10.34
C GLY A 137 -9.62 -3.89 -10.88
N PHE A 138 -10.62 -3.12 -11.30
CA PHE A 138 -10.44 -1.77 -11.86
C PHE A 138 -10.93 -0.66 -10.92
N GLU A 139 -11.51 -1.05 -9.78
CA GLU A 139 -11.97 -0.11 -8.76
C GLU A 139 -10.91 0.06 -7.67
N SER A 140 -10.76 1.29 -7.20
CA SER A 140 -9.85 1.71 -6.15
C SER A 140 -10.61 2.10 -4.88
N ALA A 141 -10.00 1.96 -3.71
CA ALA A 141 -10.49 2.56 -2.47
C ALA A 141 -10.48 4.10 -2.53
N ILE A 142 -9.68 4.67 -3.41
CA ILE A 142 -9.58 6.10 -3.67
C ILE A 142 -10.67 6.47 -4.69
N SER A 143 -11.71 7.17 -4.24
CA SER A 143 -12.92 7.42 -5.03
C SER A 143 -12.66 8.17 -6.35
N ILE A 144 -11.70 9.09 -6.37
CA ILE A 144 -11.34 9.86 -7.57
C ILE A 144 -10.74 9.00 -8.70
N ASP A 145 -10.23 7.81 -8.37
CA ASP A 145 -9.65 6.89 -9.36
C ASP A 145 -10.71 5.97 -9.99
N ASN A 146 -11.95 6.06 -9.54
CA ASN A 146 -13.05 5.22 -10.03
C ASN A 146 -13.85 5.94 -11.11
N TRP A 147 -14.35 5.19 -12.08
CA TRP A 147 -15.20 5.69 -13.17
C TRP A 147 -16.68 5.71 -12.78
N THR A 148 -17.04 4.94 -11.77
CA THR A 148 -18.40 4.83 -11.24
C THR A 148 -18.36 5.08 -9.73
N LEU A 149 -19.30 5.87 -9.25
CA LEU A 149 -19.57 6.08 -7.83
C LEU A 149 -20.65 5.11 -7.35
#